data_873c33bd664b005df431d73ff62dd31d
#
_entry.id   873c33bd664b005df431d73ff62dd31d
#
_cell.length_a   1.000
_cell.length_b   1.000
_cell.length_c   1.000
_cell.angle_alpha   90.00
_cell.angle_beta   90.00
_cell.angle_gamma   90.00
#
_symmetry.space_group_name_H-M   'P 1'
#
loop_
_entity.id
_entity.type
_entity.pdbx_description
1 polymer ?
#
loop_
_entity_poly.entity_id
_entity_poly.type
_entity_poly.pdbx_seq_one_letter_code
_entity_poly.pdbx_strand_id
1 'polypeptide(L)'
;GSAWKWDEHTQQYYLHLFLDRQPDLNWRNPEVIQAMDSVLRFWLDKGVDGFRLDAINFLIKHIDFPDMPVVTPATGGDLVPYHIYVNNQPELHPLLQTIRRILDSYPGERVLIGETGTLKAPELSQFYGAGLDEIQLPMIVLPLHSAWQAKPMRDCLIEFYAGLPSGATPHFVFSNHDDKRLITRYGYEHHR
;
A
#
# COMPACT_ATOMS: atom_id res chain seq x y z
N GLY A 1 17.47 8.87 -7.41
CA GLY A 1 17.35 10.25 -7.84
C GLY A 1 16.52 11.07 -6.86
N SER A 2 16.32 12.36 -7.11
CA SER A 2 15.46 13.21 -6.29
C SER A 2 14.00 12.78 -6.42
N ALA A 3 13.24 12.84 -5.34
CA ALA A 3 11.79 12.74 -5.35
C ALA A 3 11.09 14.07 -5.69
N TRP A 4 11.88 15.12 -5.95
CA TRP A 4 11.39 16.43 -6.31
C TRP A 4 11.76 16.77 -7.74
N LYS A 5 10.79 17.26 -8.51
CA LYS A 5 10.97 17.74 -9.87
C LYS A 5 10.47 19.16 -10.01
N TRP A 6 11.26 19.98 -10.69
CA TRP A 6 10.90 21.34 -11.05
C TRP A 6 9.90 21.35 -12.21
N ASP A 7 8.84 22.14 -12.07
CA ASP A 7 7.89 22.42 -13.14
C ASP A 7 8.06 23.86 -13.63
N GLU A 8 8.49 24.01 -14.89
CA GLU A 8 8.73 25.30 -15.51
C GLU A 8 7.46 26.14 -15.69
N HIS A 9 6.30 25.51 -15.83
CA HIS A 9 5.05 26.22 -16.04
C HIS A 9 4.56 26.91 -14.76
N THR A 10 4.58 26.21 -13.64
CA THR A 10 4.15 26.73 -12.34
C THR A 10 5.27 27.39 -11.55
N GLN A 11 6.53 27.24 -11.97
CA GLN A 11 7.74 27.72 -11.27
C GLN A 11 7.82 27.17 -9.83
N GLN A 12 7.47 25.89 -9.67
CA GLN A 12 7.45 25.19 -8.39
C GLN A 12 8.04 23.79 -8.49
N TYR A 13 8.47 23.25 -7.35
CA TYR A 13 8.78 21.83 -7.24
C TYR A 13 7.54 21.05 -6.85
N TYR A 14 7.37 19.88 -7.44
CA TYR A 14 6.39 18.90 -7.00
C TYR A 14 7.08 17.62 -6.56
N LEU A 15 6.42 16.91 -5.62
CA LEU A 15 6.87 15.62 -5.12
C LEU A 15 6.37 14.50 -6.02
N HIS A 16 7.22 13.49 -6.27
CA HIS A 16 6.84 12.22 -6.89
C HIS A 16 7.65 11.09 -6.26
N LEU A 17 7.01 10.03 -5.79
CA LEU A 17 7.71 8.86 -5.24
C LEU A 17 7.98 7.79 -6.30
N PHE A 18 7.21 7.79 -7.37
CA PHE A 18 7.34 6.90 -8.52
C PHE A 18 7.90 7.65 -9.73
N LEU A 19 7.18 7.64 -10.84
CA LEU A 19 7.64 8.34 -12.04
C LEU A 19 7.44 9.85 -11.92
N ASP A 20 8.29 10.61 -12.58
CA ASP A 20 8.20 12.09 -12.64
C ASP A 20 6.89 12.60 -13.27
N ARG A 21 6.17 11.76 -13.99
CA ARG A 21 4.85 12.05 -14.57
C ARG A 21 3.68 11.67 -13.66
N GLN A 22 3.97 11.22 -12.44
CA GLN A 22 3.00 10.83 -11.43
C GLN A 22 3.19 11.70 -10.17
N PRO A 23 2.78 12.98 -10.19
CA PRO A 23 2.89 13.84 -9.01
C PRO A 23 2.05 13.27 -7.87
N ASP A 24 2.61 13.28 -6.67
CA ASP A 24 1.91 12.86 -5.45
C ASP A 24 0.93 13.93 -5.00
N LEU A 25 -0.27 13.51 -4.61
CA LEU A 25 -1.26 14.40 -4.02
C LEU A 25 -0.90 14.75 -2.58
N ASN A 26 -1.17 15.99 -2.19
CA ASN A 26 -1.04 16.42 -0.79
C ASN A 26 -2.28 16.05 0.02
N TRP A 27 -2.29 14.86 0.61
CA TRP A 27 -3.40 14.35 1.41
C TRP A 27 -3.62 15.08 2.75
N ARG A 28 -2.77 16.06 3.12
CA ARG A 28 -3.04 16.98 4.23
C ARG A 28 -3.84 18.21 3.79
N ASN A 29 -3.97 18.44 2.48
CA ASN A 29 -4.84 19.48 1.97
C ASN A 29 -6.30 19.01 2.04
N PRO A 30 -7.19 19.71 2.78
CA PRO A 30 -8.60 19.33 2.90
C PRO A 30 -9.34 19.36 1.55
N GLU A 31 -8.94 20.22 0.62
CA GLU A 31 -9.53 20.26 -0.71
C GLU A 31 -9.23 18.97 -1.52
N VAL A 32 -8.03 18.41 -1.35
CA VAL A 32 -7.66 17.11 -1.95
C VAL A 32 -8.52 16.01 -1.37
N ILE A 33 -8.67 15.96 -0.04
CA ILE A 33 -9.52 14.96 0.63
C ILE A 33 -10.97 15.08 0.13
N GLN A 34 -11.51 16.27 0.04
CA GLN A 34 -12.88 16.51 -0.46
C GLN A 34 -13.05 16.12 -1.93
N ALA A 35 -12.05 16.41 -2.77
CA ALA A 35 -12.08 16.02 -4.17
C ALA A 35 -12.07 14.50 -4.33
N MET A 36 -11.23 13.80 -3.55
CA MET A 36 -11.15 12.33 -3.58
C MET A 36 -12.38 11.66 -2.98
N ASP A 37 -13.00 12.23 -1.93
CA ASP A 37 -14.33 11.82 -1.45
C ASP A 37 -15.37 11.89 -2.58
N SER A 38 -15.39 13.00 -3.32
CA SER A 38 -16.28 13.17 -4.46
C SER A 38 -16.04 12.14 -5.57
N VAL A 39 -14.77 11.76 -5.82
CA VAL A 39 -14.43 10.69 -6.78
C VAL A 39 -14.97 9.34 -6.31
N LEU A 40 -14.79 9.00 -5.03
CA LEU A 40 -15.29 7.74 -4.49
C LEU A 40 -16.83 7.68 -4.60
N ARG A 41 -17.53 8.74 -4.20
CA ARG A 41 -19.00 8.81 -4.30
C ARG A 41 -19.49 8.74 -5.73
N PHE A 42 -18.83 9.43 -6.65
CA PHE A 42 -19.18 9.36 -8.07
C PHE A 42 -19.21 7.91 -8.59
N TRP A 43 -18.22 7.11 -8.25
CA TRP A 43 -18.17 5.71 -8.68
C TRP A 43 -19.14 4.81 -7.91
N LEU A 44 -19.32 5.02 -6.62
CA LEU A 44 -20.31 4.32 -5.82
C LEU A 44 -21.74 4.58 -6.32
N ASP A 45 -22.05 5.82 -6.71
CA ASP A 45 -23.32 6.20 -7.33
C ASP A 45 -23.52 5.54 -8.71
N LYS A 46 -22.45 5.17 -9.39
CA LYS A 46 -22.46 4.38 -10.63
C LYS A 46 -22.64 2.87 -10.37
N GLY A 47 -22.63 2.45 -9.12
CA GLY A 47 -22.90 1.06 -8.73
C GLY A 47 -21.66 0.18 -8.62
N VAL A 48 -20.45 0.73 -8.47
CA VAL A 48 -19.28 -0.11 -8.16
C VAL A 48 -19.39 -0.69 -6.75
N ASP A 49 -18.91 -1.91 -6.55
CA ASP A 49 -19.01 -2.63 -5.28
C ASP A 49 -17.81 -2.37 -4.35
N GLY A 50 -16.83 -1.60 -4.79
CA GLY A 50 -15.66 -1.25 -3.97
C GLY A 50 -14.49 -0.74 -4.80
N PHE A 51 -13.33 -0.59 -4.13
CA PHE A 51 -12.13 -0.05 -4.75
C PHE A 51 -10.88 -0.84 -4.36
N ARG A 52 -9.95 -0.92 -5.28
CA ARG A 52 -8.55 -1.21 -4.99
C ARG A 52 -7.81 0.12 -4.90
N LEU A 53 -7.30 0.42 -3.72
CA LEU A 53 -6.49 1.61 -3.46
C LEU A 53 -5.02 1.29 -3.71
N ASP A 54 -4.41 2.11 -4.55
CA ASP A 54 -3.03 1.95 -5.00
C ASP A 54 -2.05 2.49 -3.97
N ALA A 55 -0.96 1.75 -3.70
CA ALA A 55 0.20 2.18 -2.92
C ALA A 55 -0.15 2.96 -1.62
N ILE A 56 -1.14 2.48 -0.86
CA ILE A 56 -1.77 3.23 0.25
C ILE A 56 -0.79 3.60 1.36
N ASN A 57 0.23 2.80 1.59
CA ASN A 57 1.24 3.07 2.60
C ASN A 57 2.05 4.34 2.31
N PHE A 58 2.01 4.85 1.09
CA PHE A 58 2.73 6.06 0.65
C PHE A 58 1.85 7.32 0.54
N LEU A 59 0.56 7.28 0.91
CA LEU A 59 -0.32 8.44 0.75
C LEU A 59 0.14 9.63 1.60
N ILE A 60 0.58 9.40 2.83
CA ILE A 60 1.03 10.43 3.76
C ILE A 60 2.56 10.42 3.86
N LYS A 61 3.17 11.60 3.77
CA LYS A 61 4.61 11.82 3.94
C LYS A 61 4.86 12.57 5.24
N HIS A 62 6.08 12.48 5.78
CA HIS A 62 6.46 13.30 6.95
C HIS A 62 6.26 14.79 6.64
N ILE A 63 5.75 15.54 7.62
CA ILE A 63 5.34 16.96 7.42
C ILE A 63 6.49 17.86 6.98
N ASP A 64 7.69 17.62 7.48
CA ASP A 64 8.87 18.44 7.19
C ASP A 64 9.67 17.97 5.98
N PHE A 65 9.25 16.88 5.31
CA PHE A 65 9.93 16.30 4.15
C PHE A 65 11.44 16.12 4.34
N PRO A 66 11.91 15.52 5.43
CA PRO A 66 13.35 15.34 5.64
C PRO A 66 13.95 14.42 4.58
N ASP A 67 15.25 14.59 4.33
CA ASP A 67 15.98 13.71 3.43
C ASP A 67 15.92 12.25 3.91
N MET A 68 15.69 11.33 2.98
CA MET A 68 15.65 9.91 3.29
C MET A 68 17.00 9.40 3.75
N PRO A 69 17.11 8.73 4.90
CA PRO A 69 18.32 8.02 5.26
C PRO A 69 18.62 6.92 4.24
N VAL A 70 19.89 6.70 3.96
CA VAL A 70 20.35 5.59 3.14
C VAL A 70 20.90 4.47 4.04
N VAL A 71 20.58 3.23 3.71
CA VAL A 71 20.98 2.06 4.48
C VAL A 71 21.58 1.00 3.56
N THR A 72 22.47 0.17 4.10
CA THR A 72 22.90 -1.05 3.41
C THR A 72 21.81 -2.12 3.57
N PRO A 73 21.28 -2.70 2.48
CA PRO A 73 20.32 -3.78 2.58
C PRO A 73 20.90 -4.98 3.37
N ALA A 74 20.04 -5.71 4.09
CA ALA A 74 20.47 -6.91 4.83
C ALA A 74 21.10 -7.99 3.93
N THR A 75 20.76 -7.97 2.64
CA THR A 75 21.35 -8.84 1.61
C THR A 75 22.72 -8.37 1.10
N GLY A 76 23.22 -7.23 1.60
CA GLY A 76 24.40 -6.55 1.08
C GLY A 76 24.12 -5.79 -0.21
N GLY A 77 25.13 -5.10 -0.72
CA GLY A 77 25.05 -4.30 -1.96
C GLY A 77 25.12 -2.80 -1.70
N ASP A 78 24.71 -2.02 -2.72
CA ASP A 78 24.74 -0.56 -2.66
C ASP A 78 23.72 0.02 -1.67
N LEU A 79 24.01 1.20 -1.14
CA LEU A 79 23.11 1.95 -0.26
C LEU A 79 21.78 2.23 -0.97
N VAL A 80 20.66 1.98 -0.26
CA VAL A 80 19.31 2.26 -0.73
C VAL A 80 18.59 3.23 0.21
N PRO A 81 17.66 4.05 -0.30
CA PRO A 81 16.81 4.88 0.56
C PRO A 81 15.98 4.03 1.53
N TYR A 82 15.95 4.44 2.79
CA TYR A 82 15.08 3.83 3.80
C TYR A 82 13.83 4.70 3.98
N HIS A 83 12.71 4.24 3.48
CA HIS A 83 11.48 5.02 3.24
C HIS A 83 10.66 5.34 4.52
N ILE A 84 11.29 5.57 5.67
CA ILE A 84 10.61 5.82 6.95
C ILE A 84 9.76 7.09 6.97
N TYR A 85 10.11 8.08 6.16
CA TYR A 85 9.43 9.39 6.13
C TYR A 85 8.29 9.47 5.11
N VAL A 86 8.11 8.45 4.30
CA VAL A 86 7.03 8.41 3.30
C VAL A 86 6.19 7.15 3.40
N ASN A 87 6.52 6.22 4.30
CA ASN A 87 5.84 4.95 4.43
C ASN A 87 5.08 4.88 5.76
N ASN A 88 3.83 4.49 5.70
CA ASN A 88 2.96 4.20 6.84
C ASN A 88 3.00 5.26 7.97
N GLN A 89 2.85 6.53 7.59
CA GLN A 89 2.80 7.62 8.57
C GLN A 89 1.53 7.51 9.43
N PRO A 90 1.57 7.95 10.71
CA PRO A 90 0.45 7.77 11.65
C PRO A 90 -0.89 8.35 11.16
N GLU A 91 -0.86 9.45 10.41
CA GLU A 91 -2.07 10.11 9.88
C GLU A 91 -2.75 9.31 8.76
N LEU A 92 -2.10 8.28 8.24
CA LEU A 92 -2.67 7.40 7.21
C LEU A 92 -3.92 6.66 7.73
N HIS A 93 -3.85 6.11 8.94
CA HIS A 93 -4.95 5.31 9.50
C HIS A 93 -6.26 6.10 9.64
N PRO A 94 -6.31 7.32 10.23
CA PRO A 94 -7.52 8.15 10.21
C PRO A 94 -8.05 8.46 8.80
N LEU A 95 -7.17 8.60 7.80
CA LEU A 95 -7.57 8.79 6.41
C LEU A 95 -8.28 7.54 5.87
N LEU A 96 -7.70 6.35 6.09
CA LEU A 96 -8.29 5.07 5.66
C LEU A 96 -9.65 4.83 6.32
N GLN A 97 -9.80 5.13 7.60
CA GLN A 97 -11.09 5.08 8.30
C GLN A 97 -12.11 6.04 7.69
N THR A 98 -11.68 7.21 7.23
CA THR A 98 -12.56 8.15 6.55
C THR A 98 -13.04 7.58 5.21
N ILE A 99 -12.14 7.02 4.41
CA ILE A 99 -12.48 6.33 3.16
C ILE A 99 -13.44 5.17 3.44
N ARG A 100 -13.17 4.37 4.45
CA ARG A 100 -14.04 3.25 4.84
C ARG A 100 -15.46 3.71 5.18
N ARG A 101 -15.61 4.76 5.98
CA ARG A 101 -16.92 5.33 6.34
C ARG A 101 -17.71 5.82 5.13
N ILE A 102 -17.04 6.30 4.07
CA ILE A 102 -17.71 6.66 2.82
C ILE A 102 -18.37 5.44 2.20
N LEU A 103 -17.64 4.32 2.09
CA LEU A 103 -18.16 3.09 1.53
C LEU A 103 -19.31 2.54 2.38
N ASP A 104 -19.16 2.54 3.70
CA ASP A 104 -20.18 2.06 4.65
C ASP A 104 -21.46 2.91 4.64
N SER A 105 -21.41 4.13 4.10
CA SER A 105 -22.61 4.98 3.94
C SER A 105 -23.51 4.56 2.78
N TYR A 106 -23.05 3.63 1.93
CA TYR A 106 -23.82 3.10 0.80
C TYR A 106 -24.50 1.77 1.15
N PRO A 107 -25.69 1.48 0.57
CA PRO A 107 -26.40 0.24 0.83
C PRO A 107 -25.65 -0.96 0.27
N GLY A 108 -25.75 -2.09 0.97
CA GLY A 108 -25.08 -3.34 0.62
C GLY A 108 -23.63 -3.38 1.07
N GLU A 109 -22.98 -4.51 0.82
CA GLU A 109 -21.57 -4.69 1.15
C GLU A 109 -20.69 -3.96 0.12
N ARG A 110 -19.70 -3.22 0.61
CA ARG A 110 -18.69 -2.55 -0.20
C ARG A 110 -17.31 -2.94 0.29
N VAL A 111 -16.38 -3.19 -0.62
CA VAL A 111 -15.05 -3.70 -0.26
C VAL A 111 -13.94 -2.69 -0.56
N LEU A 112 -12.99 -2.59 0.37
CA LEU A 112 -11.71 -1.93 0.15
C LEU A 112 -10.60 -2.97 0.09
N ILE A 113 -9.89 -2.99 -1.03
CA ILE A 113 -8.63 -3.70 -1.22
C ILE A 113 -7.53 -2.67 -1.17
N GLY A 114 -6.50 -2.87 -0.36
CA GLY A 114 -5.39 -1.91 -0.24
C GLY A 114 -4.07 -2.52 -0.65
N GLU A 115 -3.35 -1.89 -1.56
CA GLU A 115 -1.98 -2.26 -1.84
C GLU A 115 -1.05 -1.66 -0.79
N THR A 116 -0.46 -2.53 0.03
CA THR A 116 0.31 -2.15 1.24
C THR A 116 1.82 -2.24 1.08
N GLY A 117 2.32 -2.64 -0.10
CA GLY A 117 3.76 -2.84 -0.32
C GLY A 117 4.37 -3.98 0.50
N THR A 118 5.70 -3.99 0.62
CA THR A 118 6.47 -5.01 1.34
C THR A 118 6.64 -4.64 2.82
N LEU A 119 5.56 -4.65 3.58
CA LEU A 119 5.58 -4.45 5.02
C LEU A 119 5.73 -5.78 5.77
N LYS A 120 6.20 -5.72 7.01
CA LYS A 120 6.24 -6.89 7.89
C LYS A 120 4.83 -7.24 8.39
N ALA A 121 4.63 -8.49 8.81
CA ALA A 121 3.33 -8.96 9.28
C ALA A 121 2.66 -8.07 10.34
N PRO A 122 3.34 -7.56 11.38
CA PRO A 122 2.72 -6.66 12.35
C PRO A 122 2.26 -5.32 11.77
N GLU A 123 3.00 -4.77 10.80
CA GLU A 123 2.66 -3.52 10.12
C GLU A 123 1.45 -3.73 9.20
N LEU A 124 1.41 -4.84 8.46
CA LEU A 124 0.29 -5.23 7.60
C LEU A 124 -1.01 -5.38 8.38
N SER A 125 -0.94 -5.96 9.59
CA SER A 125 -2.11 -6.16 10.44
C SER A 125 -2.76 -4.85 10.88
N GLN A 126 -2.02 -3.75 10.95
CA GLN A 126 -2.55 -2.44 11.31
C GLN A 126 -3.56 -1.90 10.28
N PHE A 127 -3.42 -2.27 9.00
CA PHE A 127 -4.30 -1.78 7.93
C PHE A 127 -5.74 -2.29 8.02
N TYR A 128 -6.02 -3.28 8.86
CA TYR A 128 -7.41 -3.67 9.15
C TYR A 128 -8.11 -2.66 10.07
N GLY A 129 -7.34 -1.85 10.85
CA GLY A 129 -7.88 -1.03 11.93
C GLY A 129 -8.22 -1.83 13.18
N ALA A 130 -8.21 -1.17 14.34
CA ALA A 130 -8.51 -1.82 15.62
C ALA A 130 -9.96 -2.34 15.70
N GLY A 131 -10.87 -1.71 14.97
CA GLY A 131 -12.29 -2.09 14.84
C GLY A 131 -12.64 -2.79 13.52
N LEU A 132 -11.67 -3.23 12.74
CA LEU A 132 -11.84 -3.67 11.36
C LEU A 132 -12.49 -2.57 10.48
N ASP A 133 -12.15 -1.34 10.75
CA ASP A 133 -12.77 -0.12 10.24
C ASP A 133 -11.89 0.63 9.22
N GLU A 134 -10.87 -0.05 8.68
CA GLU A 134 -10.00 0.49 7.63
C GLU A 134 -10.11 -0.33 6.35
N ILE A 135 -9.10 -1.10 6.00
CA ILE A 135 -9.07 -1.92 4.78
C ILE A 135 -9.55 -3.35 5.09
N GLN A 136 -10.55 -3.84 4.37
CA GLN A 136 -11.00 -5.22 4.57
C GLN A 136 -10.00 -6.24 4.03
N LEU A 137 -9.36 -5.94 2.90
CA LEU A 137 -8.46 -6.84 2.19
C LEU A 137 -7.12 -6.15 1.90
N PRO A 138 -6.27 -5.90 2.91
CA PRO A 138 -4.89 -5.47 2.66
C PRO A 138 -4.16 -6.53 1.83
N MET A 139 -3.45 -6.11 0.79
CA MET A 139 -2.71 -7.02 -0.10
C MET A 139 -1.44 -7.50 0.60
N ILE A 140 -1.42 -8.76 1.02
CA ILE A 140 -0.31 -9.38 1.72
C ILE A 140 0.65 -9.94 0.68
N VAL A 141 1.70 -9.18 0.36
CA VAL A 141 2.70 -9.56 -0.65
C VAL A 141 3.87 -10.40 -0.10
N LEU A 142 3.84 -10.77 1.18
CA LEU A 142 4.87 -11.60 1.80
C LEU A 142 5.11 -12.92 1.03
N PRO A 143 4.08 -13.68 0.59
CA PRO A 143 4.29 -14.88 -0.22
C PRO A 143 4.90 -14.57 -1.60
N LEU A 144 4.65 -13.39 -2.15
CA LEU A 144 5.20 -12.95 -3.43
C LEU A 144 6.73 -12.91 -3.40
N HIS A 145 7.32 -12.54 -2.26
CA HIS A 145 8.76 -12.42 -2.06
C HIS A 145 9.40 -13.60 -1.32
N SER A 146 8.60 -14.60 -0.94
CA SER A 146 9.10 -15.80 -0.27
C SER A 146 9.72 -16.78 -1.26
N ALA A 147 10.70 -17.58 -0.80
CA ALA A 147 11.20 -18.69 -1.58
C ALA A 147 10.12 -19.77 -1.79
N TRP A 148 10.10 -20.39 -2.98
CA TRP A 148 9.15 -21.46 -3.30
C TRP A 148 9.56 -22.77 -2.63
N GLN A 149 9.51 -22.78 -1.33
CA GLN A 149 9.81 -23.91 -0.47
C GLN A 149 8.76 -23.97 0.65
N ALA A 150 8.40 -25.19 1.05
CA ALA A 150 7.31 -25.38 2.03
C ALA A 150 7.58 -24.68 3.37
N LYS A 151 8.83 -24.73 3.86
CA LYS A 151 9.17 -24.14 5.16
C LYS A 151 9.11 -22.62 5.17
N PRO A 152 9.82 -21.86 4.29
CA PRO A 152 9.70 -20.39 4.25
C PRO A 152 8.26 -19.91 4.03
N MET A 153 7.51 -20.56 3.14
CA MET A 153 6.13 -20.21 2.86
C MET A 153 5.25 -20.43 4.10
N ARG A 154 5.36 -21.58 4.75
CA ARG A 154 4.62 -21.88 5.99
C ARG A 154 4.96 -20.88 7.09
N ASP A 155 6.25 -20.60 7.31
CA ASP A 155 6.69 -19.71 8.38
C ASP A 155 6.17 -18.27 8.16
N CYS A 156 6.19 -17.78 6.92
CA CYS A 156 5.58 -16.51 6.53
C CYS A 156 4.07 -16.46 6.85
N LEU A 157 3.33 -17.50 6.51
CA LEU A 157 1.90 -17.58 6.80
C LEU A 157 1.61 -17.64 8.30
N ILE A 158 2.36 -18.46 9.05
CA ILE A 158 2.20 -18.57 10.51
C ILE A 158 2.45 -17.22 11.19
N GLU A 159 3.53 -16.53 10.82
CA GLU A 159 3.84 -15.20 11.36
C GLU A 159 2.71 -14.21 11.10
N PHE A 160 2.17 -14.20 9.87
CA PHE A 160 1.07 -13.32 9.54
C PHE A 160 -0.20 -13.66 10.32
N TYR A 161 -0.61 -14.95 10.37
CA TYR A 161 -1.81 -15.38 11.10
C TYR A 161 -1.73 -15.12 12.61
N ALA A 162 -0.52 -15.15 13.19
CA ALA A 162 -0.34 -14.84 14.62
C ALA A 162 -0.70 -13.38 14.97
N GLY A 163 -0.57 -12.45 14.01
CA GLY A 163 -0.93 -11.04 14.17
C GLY A 163 -2.27 -10.65 13.54
N LEU A 164 -2.98 -11.57 12.91
CA LEU A 164 -4.24 -11.26 12.22
C LEU A 164 -5.35 -10.94 13.22
N PRO A 165 -6.01 -9.77 13.13
CA PRO A 165 -7.14 -9.44 13.99
C PRO A 165 -8.28 -10.46 13.86
N SER A 166 -8.94 -10.76 14.97
CA SER A 166 -10.10 -11.65 14.97
C SER A 166 -11.22 -11.11 14.07
N GLY A 167 -11.71 -11.94 13.17
CA GLY A 167 -12.72 -11.54 12.16
C GLY A 167 -12.15 -10.96 10.88
N ALA A 168 -10.84 -10.68 10.80
CA ALA A 168 -10.22 -10.21 9.57
C ALA A 168 -10.03 -11.34 8.55
N THR A 169 -10.12 -11.00 7.27
CA THR A 169 -9.88 -11.93 6.15
C THR A 169 -8.51 -11.66 5.53
N PRO A 170 -7.60 -12.63 5.49
CA PRO A 170 -6.30 -12.44 4.85
C PRO A 170 -6.44 -12.43 3.31
N HIS A 171 -5.69 -11.54 2.64
CA HIS A 171 -5.65 -11.45 1.19
C HIS A 171 -4.21 -11.63 0.69
N PHE A 172 -3.79 -12.88 0.50
CA PHE A 172 -2.44 -13.21 0.03
C PHE A 172 -2.30 -13.02 -1.48
N VAL A 173 -1.22 -12.31 -1.87
CA VAL A 173 -0.89 -12.04 -3.27
C VAL A 173 0.34 -12.86 -3.67
N PHE A 174 0.18 -13.70 -4.69
CA PHE A 174 1.26 -14.54 -5.24
C PHE A 174 1.79 -13.99 -6.58
N SER A 175 1.07 -13.09 -7.23
CA SER A 175 1.46 -12.46 -8.48
C SER A 175 0.70 -11.15 -8.66
N ASN A 176 1.32 -10.17 -9.29
CA ASN A 176 0.72 -8.90 -9.68
C ASN A 176 1.23 -8.48 -11.06
N HIS A 177 0.91 -7.26 -11.50
CA HIS A 177 1.35 -6.73 -12.79
C HIS A 177 2.75 -6.09 -12.74
N ASP A 178 3.29 -5.84 -11.54
CA ASP A 178 4.60 -5.21 -11.33
C ASP A 178 5.73 -6.22 -11.19
N ASP A 179 5.39 -7.46 -10.79
CA ASP A 179 6.34 -8.54 -10.58
C ASP A 179 6.33 -9.56 -11.72
N LYS A 180 7.44 -10.29 -11.86
CA LYS A 180 7.51 -11.42 -12.77
C LYS A 180 6.44 -12.45 -12.43
N ARG A 181 5.86 -13.07 -13.46
CA ARG A 181 4.87 -14.14 -13.29
C ARG A 181 5.36 -15.23 -12.33
N LEU A 182 4.45 -15.79 -11.56
CA LEU A 182 4.69 -16.86 -10.60
C LEU A 182 5.54 -17.99 -11.21
N ILE A 183 5.16 -18.46 -12.42
CA ILE A 183 5.88 -19.51 -13.15
C ILE A 183 7.33 -19.12 -13.48
N THR A 184 7.57 -17.85 -13.83
CA THR A 184 8.93 -17.36 -14.14
C THR A 184 9.79 -17.27 -12.89
N ARG A 185 9.21 -16.88 -11.75
CA ARG A 185 9.95 -16.73 -10.48
C ARG A 185 10.30 -18.08 -9.86
N TYR A 186 9.42 -19.07 -9.94
CA TYR A 186 9.56 -20.34 -9.26
C TYR A 186 10.06 -21.49 -10.15
N GLY A 187 10.40 -21.20 -11.41
CA GLY A 187 11.19 -22.12 -12.24
C GLY A 187 10.44 -23.35 -12.71
N TYR A 188 9.19 -23.21 -13.17
CA TYR A 188 8.40 -24.34 -13.67
C TYR A 188 9.02 -25.09 -14.88
N GLU A 189 9.97 -24.47 -15.57
CA GLU A 189 10.60 -25.06 -16.78
C GLU A 189 11.42 -26.32 -16.50
N HIS A 190 11.78 -26.58 -15.23
CA HIS A 190 12.58 -27.75 -14.82
C HIS A 190 11.73 -28.93 -14.33
N HIS A 191 10.41 -28.85 -14.36
CA HIS A 191 9.48 -29.87 -13.84
C HIS A 191 8.56 -30.46 -14.91
N ARG A 192 8.93 -30.34 -16.20
CA ARG A 192 8.27 -31.04 -17.32
C ARG A 192 8.97 -32.32 -17.65
#